data_d783efcd975e88b37bac69a6fa0210b3
#
_entry.id   d783efcd975e88b37bac69a6fa0210b3
#
_cell.length_a   1.000
_cell.length_b   1.000
_cell.length_c   1.000
_cell.angle_alpha   90.00
_cell.angle_beta   90.00
_cell.angle_gamma   90.00
#
_symmetry.space_group_name_H-M   'P 1'
#
loop_
_entity.id
_entity.type
_entity.pdbx_description
1 polymer ?
#
loop_
_entity_poly.entity_id
_entity_poly.type
_entity_poly.pdbx_seq_one_letter_code
_entity_poly.pdbx_strand_id
1 'polypeptide(L)'
;MSITAAWVTGDTVYGGDYKLRSWLEERLQPYVLAVPMHQRIGLTHRADSVVASWPAQKWQRLSAGEGSQGPRLYDWAWQSLDFRWTEPGWKQWLLARRSLSDPTEIAYSFVFAPESVTLEVVVRAAGSRGPGGRSL
;
A
#
# COMPACT_ATOMS: atom_id res chain seq x y z
N MET A 1 -3.93 11.52 19.02
CA MET A 1 -2.79 10.88 18.34
C MET A 1 -3.01 10.98 16.84
N SER A 2 -1.97 11.36 16.13
CA SER A 2 -2.04 11.46 14.67
C SER A 2 -2.07 10.06 14.04
N ILE A 3 -2.93 9.85 13.03
CA ILE A 3 -2.96 8.61 12.26
C ILE A 3 -1.60 8.33 11.63
N THR A 4 -0.92 9.35 11.14
CA THR A 4 0.39 9.18 10.51
C THR A 4 1.43 8.64 11.48
N ALA A 5 1.36 8.99 12.76
CA ALA A 5 2.26 8.47 13.78
C ALA A 5 1.97 7.00 14.10
N ALA A 6 0.78 6.50 13.74
CA ALA A 6 0.36 5.14 14.03
C ALA A 6 0.65 4.16 12.89
N TRP A 7 1.14 4.61 11.74
CA TRP A 7 1.38 3.74 10.60
C TRP A 7 2.76 3.08 10.68
N VAL A 8 2.80 1.79 10.36
CA VAL A 8 4.04 1.05 10.15
C VAL A 8 4.27 0.94 8.65
N THR A 9 5.45 1.31 8.18
CA THR A 9 5.83 1.15 6.77
C THR A 9 7.09 0.31 6.66
N GLY A 10 7.26 -0.36 5.54
CA GLY A 10 8.44 -1.17 5.31
C GLY A 10 8.61 -1.51 3.84
N ASP A 11 9.83 -1.91 3.46
CA ASP A 11 10.16 -2.29 2.10
C ASP A 11 9.83 -3.77 1.82
N THR A 12 10.23 -4.26 0.64
CA THR A 12 9.86 -5.60 0.18
C THR A 12 10.40 -6.73 1.05
N VAL A 13 11.44 -6.47 1.85
CA VAL A 13 11.98 -7.46 2.79
C VAL A 13 10.93 -7.80 3.84
N TYR A 14 10.16 -6.80 4.28
CA TYR A 14 9.18 -6.97 5.35
C TYR A 14 7.79 -7.31 4.83
N GLY A 15 7.39 -6.73 3.69
CA GLY A 15 6.03 -6.90 3.17
C GLY A 15 5.69 -8.31 2.76
N GLY A 16 6.69 -9.08 2.33
CA GLY A 16 6.52 -10.49 2.00
C GLY A 16 6.44 -11.41 3.21
N ASP A 17 6.75 -10.90 4.40
CA ASP A 17 6.75 -11.70 5.63
C ASP A 17 5.33 -11.78 6.19
N TYR A 18 4.69 -12.90 5.92
CA TYR A 18 3.34 -13.15 6.39
C TYR A 18 3.23 -13.15 7.92
N LYS A 19 4.29 -13.59 8.62
CA LYS A 19 4.27 -13.62 10.09
C LYS A 19 4.26 -12.20 10.66
N LEU A 20 5.03 -11.30 10.07
CA LEU A 20 5.02 -9.89 10.47
C LEU A 20 3.65 -9.27 10.23
N ARG A 21 3.07 -9.50 9.05
CA ARG A 21 1.74 -8.95 8.74
C ARG A 21 0.69 -9.45 9.74
N SER A 22 0.69 -10.76 10.02
CA SER A 22 -0.24 -11.35 10.99
C SER A 22 -0.05 -10.76 12.38
N TRP A 23 1.18 -10.56 12.80
CA TRP A 23 1.50 -9.97 14.09
C TRP A 23 0.95 -8.56 14.21
N LEU A 24 1.11 -7.75 13.16
CA LEU A 24 0.58 -6.38 13.13
C LEU A 24 -0.96 -6.37 13.10
N GLU A 25 -1.56 -7.26 12.32
CA GLU A 25 -3.02 -7.36 12.19
C GLU A 25 -3.70 -7.78 13.48
N GLU A 26 -3.10 -8.70 14.22
CA GLU A 26 -3.60 -9.12 15.53
C GLU A 26 -3.66 -7.96 16.53
N ARG A 27 -2.76 -6.98 16.36
CA ARG A 27 -2.68 -5.81 17.22
C ARG A 27 -3.45 -4.62 16.68
N LEU A 28 -4.17 -4.81 15.56
CA LEU A 28 -4.88 -3.74 14.86
C LEU A 28 -3.95 -2.56 14.58
N GLN A 29 -2.76 -2.88 14.10
CA GLN A 29 -1.74 -1.90 13.74
C GLN A 29 -1.80 -1.62 12.25
N PRO A 30 -2.21 -0.41 11.84
CA PRO A 30 -2.22 -0.05 10.41
C PRO A 30 -0.82 -0.13 9.80
N TYR A 31 -0.74 -0.64 8.59
CA TYR A 31 0.55 -0.73 7.90
C TYR A 31 0.41 -0.49 6.39
N VAL A 32 1.50 -0.07 5.78
CA VAL A 32 1.73 -0.10 4.34
C VAL A 32 3.09 -0.77 4.14
N LEU A 33 3.08 -1.99 3.63
CA LEU A 33 4.29 -2.79 3.46
C LEU A 33 4.48 -3.14 1.99
N ALA A 34 5.59 -2.68 1.41
CA ALA A 34 5.90 -2.96 0.02
C ALA A 34 6.09 -4.46 -0.21
N VAL A 35 5.61 -4.95 -1.33
CA VAL A 35 5.75 -6.34 -1.74
C VAL A 35 6.31 -6.40 -3.16
N PRO A 36 6.99 -7.50 -3.54
CA PRO A 36 7.48 -7.64 -4.90
C PRO A 36 6.34 -7.88 -5.89
N MET A 37 6.59 -7.64 -7.17
CA MET A 37 5.59 -7.81 -8.23
C MET A 37 5.01 -9.22 -8.29
N HIS A 38 5.78 -10.21 -7.89
CA HIS A 38 5.37 -11.62 -7.91
C HIS A 38 4.70 -12.07 -6.61
N GLN A 39 4.40 -11.14 -5.69
CA GLN A 39 3.74 -11.48 -4.43
C GLN A 39 2.42 -12.20 -4.69
N ARG A 40 2.23 -13.32 -4.02
CA ARG A 40 0.99 -14.07 -4.14
C ARG A 40 -0.18 -13.31 -3.53
N ILE A 41 -1.28 -13.28 -4.28
CA ILE A 41 -2.55 -12.70 -3.86
C ILE A 41 -3.56 -13.84 -3.88
N GLY A 42 -3.90 -14.36 -2.70
CA GLY A 42 -4.70 -15.58 -2.62
C GLY A 42 -3.89 -16.79 -3.10
N LEU A 43 -4.57 -17.77 -3.69
CA LEU A 43 -3.94 -19.04 -4.07
C LEU A 43 -3.39 -19.05 -5.50
N THR A 44 -3.94 -18.23 -6.40
CA THR A 44 -3.70 -18.40 -7.84
C THR A 44 -3.25 -17.14 -8.55
N HIS A 45 -3.20 -15.98 -7.88
CA HIS A 45 -2.88 -14.73 -8.52
C HIS A 45 -1.58 -14.13 -7.99
N ARG A 46 -0.99 -13.24 -8.79
CA ARG A 46 0.18 -12.43 -8.42
C ARG A 46 -0.22 -10.96 -8.40
N ALA A 47 0.49 -10.16 -7.61
CA ALA A 47 0.22 -8.73 -7.51
C ALA A 47 0.25 -8.05 -8.89
N ASP A 48 1.26 -8.32 -9.71
CA ASP A 48 1.37 -7.72 -11.03
C ASP A 48 0.20 -8.11 -11.95
N SER A 49 -0.25 -9.36 -11.90
CA SER A 49 -1.39 -9.83 -12.70
C SER A 49 -2.69 -9.17 -12.27
N VAL A 50 -2.91 -9.03 -10.97
CA VAL A 50 -4.11 -8.38 -10.45
C VAL A 50 -4.15 -6.92 -10.89
N VAL A 51 -3.05 -6.20 -10.69
CA VAL A 51 -2.97 -4.77 -11.06
C VAL A 51 -3.12 -4.57 -12.55
N ALA A 52 -2.57 -5.47 -13.37
CA ALA A 52 -2.70 -5.38 -14.82
C ALA A 52 -4.15 -5.48 -15.31
N SER A 53 -5.02 -6.09 -14.53
CA SER A 53 -6.44 -6.23 -14.86
C SER A 53 -7.27 -4.99 -14.50
N TRP A 54 -6.70 -4.04 -13.78
CA TRP A 54 -7.46 -2.88 -13.33
C TRP A 54 -7.77 -1.91 -14.47
N PRO A 55 -8.99 -1.36 -14.55
CA PRO A 55 -9.33 -0.41 -15.59
C PRO A 55 -8.63 0.94 -15.37
N ALA A 56 -8.51 1.71 -16.45
CA ALA A 56 -7.85 3.02 -16.40
C ALA A 56 -8.48 3.97 -15.39
N GLN A 57 -9.79 3.88 -15.22
CA GLN A 57 -10.54 4.75 -14.31
C GLN A 57 -10.20 4.54 -12.84
N LYS A 58 -9.59 3.40 -12.49
CA LYS A 58 -9.23 3.08 -11.12
C LYS A 58 -8.07 3.93 -10.60
N TRP A 59 -7.24 4.42 -11.51
CA TRP A 59 -6.02 5.15 -11.15
C TRP A 59 -6.33 6.62 -10.87
N GLN A 60 -5.75 7.14 -9.77
CA GLN A 60 -5.88 8.53 -9.35
C GLN A 60 -4.51 9.15 -9.18
N ARG A 61 -4.33 10.35 -9.72
CA ARG A 61 -3.06 11.08 -9.58
C ARG A 61 -3.05 11.82 -8.26
N LEU A 62 -2.16 11.40 -7.35
CA LEU A 62 -2.09 11.95 -6.00
C LEU A 62 -0.63 12.18 -5.63
N SER A 63 -0.40 13.16 -4.74
CA SER A 63 0.93 13.44 -4.21
C SER A 63 1.21 12.58 -3.00
N ALA A 64 2.39 11.93 -3.00
CA ALA A 64 2.90 11.20 -1.84
C ALA A 64 3.56 12.14 -0.82
N GLY A 65 3.51 13.44 -1.05
CA GLY A 65 4.12 14.45 -0.20
C GLY A 65 5.06 15.32 -0.99
N GLU A 66 5.70 16.27 -0.32
CA GLU A 66 6.65 17.17 -0.96
C GLU A 66 8.00 16.49 -1.15
N GLY A 67 8.62 16.72 -2.29
CA GLY A 67 9.98 16.32 -2.60
C GLY A 67 10.87 17.53 -2.82
N SER A 68 12.14 17.29 -3.15
CA SER A 68 13.09 18.36 -3.39
C SER A 68 12.75 19.22 -4.62
N GLN A 69 11.93 18.71 -5.53
CA GLN A 69 11.52 19.40 -6.75
C GLN A 69 10.00 19.61 -6.80
N GLY A 70 9.35 19.70 -5.64
CA GLY A 70 7.91 19.89 -5.56
C GLY A 70 7.17 18.63 -5.17
N PRO A 71 5.85 18.56 -5.40
CA PRO A 71 5.05 17.40 -5.04
C PRO A 71 5.52 16.12 -5.75
N ARG A 72 5.56 15.02 -5.03
CA ARG A 72 5.89 13.70 -5.59
C ARG A 72 4.62 13.06 -6.13
N LEU A 73 4.34 13.31 -7.40
CA LEU A 73 3.12 12.84 -8.04
C LEU A 73 3.30 11.46 -8.68
N TYR A 74 2.33 10.59 -8.45
CA TYR A 74 2.22 9.27 -9.07
C TYR A 74 0.75 9.00 -9.37
N ASP A 75 0.50 8.01 -10.20
CA ASP A 75 -0.84 7.43 -10.31
C ASP A 75 -0.95 6.30 -9.29
N TRP A 76 -2.03 6.31 -8.52
CA TRP A 76 -2.29 5.35 -7.45
C TRP A 76 -3.61 4.64 -7.68
N ALA A 77 -3.66 3.37 -7.33
CA ALA A 77 -4.90 2.60 -7.35
C ALA A 77 -4.84 1.55 -6.25
N TRP A 78 -5.99 1.12 -5.78
CA TRP A 78 -6.07 0.08 -4.77
C TRP A 78 -7.32 -0.76 -4.92
N GLN A 79 -7.29 -1.96 -4.33
CA GLN A 79 -8.41 -2.88 -4.34
C GLN A 79 -8.44 -3.64 -3.03
N SER A 80 -9.62 -3.74 -2.40
CA SER A 80 -9.75 -4.52 -1.17
C SER A 80 -9.55 -6.01 -1.47
N LEU A 81 -8.95 -6.70 -0.50
CA LEU A 81 -8.66 -8.13 -0.58
C LEU A 81 -9.61 -8.84 0.38
N ASP A 82 -10.74 -9.31 -0.14
CA ASP A 82 -11.82 -9.84 0.68
C ASP A 82 -11.74 -11.35 0.90
N PHE A 83 -10.72 -12.00 0.37
CA PHE A 83 -10.53 -13.44 0.52
C PHE A 83 -9.95 -13.85 1.87
N ARG A 84 -9.48 -12.91 2.66
CA ARG A 84 -8.94 -13.16 4.00
C ARG A 84 -9.90 -12.63 5.05
N TRP A 85 -9.97 -13.36 6.16
CA TRP A 85 -10.68 -12.84 7.31
C TRP A 85 -9.90 -11.67 7.91
N THR A 86 -10.60 -10.60 8.22
CA THR A 86 -10.07 -9.47 8.98
C THR A 86 -11.04 -9.14 10.12
N GLU A 87 -10.54 -8.44 11.13
CA GLU A 87 -11.37 -7.95 12.21
C GLU A 87 -12.49 -7.08 11.63
N PRO A 88 -13.76 -7.20 12.10
CA PRO A 88 -14.82 -6.32 11.64
C PRO A 88 -14.42 -4.85 11.75
N GLY A 89 -14.68 -4.08 10.69
CA GLY A 89 -14.29 -2.67 10.61
C GLY A 89 -12.89 -2.44 10.08
N TRP A 90 -12.15 -3.50 9.76
CA TRP A 90 -10.80 -3.43 9.19
C TRP A 90 -10.75 -4.12 7.85
N LYS A 91 -9.82 -3.68 6.99
CA LYS A 91 -9.63 -4.27 5.67
C LYS A 91 -8.16 -4.36 5.32
N GLN A 92 -7.89 -5.26 4.37
CA GLN A 92 -6.61 -5.34 3.69
C GLN A 92 -6.80 -4.96 2.22
N TRP A 93 -5.85 -4.22 1.65
CA TRP A 93 -5.87 -3.83 0.23
C TRP A 93 -4.55 -4.17 -0.44
N LEU A 94 -4.62 -4.32 -1.75
CA LEU A 94 -3.47 -4.26 -2.62
C LEU A 94 -3.40 -2.84 -3.18
N LEU A 95 -2.29 -2.15 -2.95
CA LEU A 95 -2.03 -0.79 -3.40
C LEU A 95 -0.98 -0.83 -4.50
N ALA A 96 -1.19 -0.07 -5.55
CA ALA A 96 -0.21 0.09 -6.62
C ALA A 96 0.11 1.56 -6.84
N ARG A 97 1.38 1.86 -7.07
CA ARG A 97 1.88 3.17 -7.42
C ARG A 97 2.57 3.08 -8.78
N ARG A 98 2.15 3.89 -9.73
CA ARG A 98 2.69 3.88 -11.09
C ARG A 98 3.40 5.19 -11.39
N SER A 99 4.61 5.10 -11.92
CA SER A 99 5.37 6.27 -12.34
C SER A 99 4.68 7.02 -13.48
N LEU A 100 4.71 8.35 -13.44
CA LEU A 100 4.14 9.18 -14.51
C LEU A 100 5.04 9.17 -15.75
N SER A 101 6.35 9.11 -15.54
CA SER A 101 7.31 9.13 -16.66
C SER A 101 7.46 7.77 -17.33
N ASP A 102 7.24 6.69 -16.56
CA ASP A 102 7.36 5.32 -17.06
C ASP A 102 6.22 4.46 -16.49
N PRO A 103 5.11 4.33 -17.22
CA PRO A 103 3.94 3.58 -16.72
C PRO A 103 4.20 2.09 -16.51
N THR A 104 5.31 1.55 -16.98
CA THR A 104 5.67 0.15 -16.70
C THR A 104 6.33 -0.02 -15.34
N GLU A 105 6.76 1.07 -14.73
CA GLU A 105 7.39 1.05 -13.43
C GLU A 105 6.31 1.18 -12.34
N ILE A 106 5.97 0.05 -11.73
CA ILE A 106 4.91 -0.05 -10.74
C ILE A 106 5.45 -0.65 -9.45
N ALA A 107 5.11 -0.01 -8.32
CA ALA A 107 5.41 -0.51 -6.99
C ALA A 107 4.13 -1.03 -6.35
N TYR A 108 4.23 -2.12 -5.61
CA TYR A 108 3.10 -2.80 -4.99
C TYR A 108 3.24 -2.82 -3.48
N SER A 109 2.12 -2.74 -2.76
CA SER A 109 2.13 -2.80 -1.30
C SER A 109 0.87 -3.47 -0.80
N PHE A 110 0.99 -4.15 0.35
CA PHE A 110 -0.18 -4.51 1.14
C PHE A 110 -0.48 -3.39 2.13
N VAL A 111 -1.76 -3.10 2.29
CA VAL A 111 -2.26 -2.09 3.23
C VAL A 111 -3.25 -2.76 4.18
N PHE A 112 -3.14 -2.46 5.46
CA PHE A 112 -4.10 -2.89 6.47
C PHE A 112 -4.48 -1.66 7.29
N ALA A 113 -5.77 -1.39 7.39
CA ALA A 113 -6.27 -0.18 8.05
C ALA A 113 -7.77 -0.30 8.33
N PRO A 114 -8.32 0.60 9.14
CA PRO A 114 -9.78 0.69 9.27
C PRO A 114 -10.44 0.87 7.90
N GLU A 115 -11.58 0.25 7.70
CA GLU A 115 -12.25 0.26 6.40
C GLU A 115 -12.69 1.66 5.95
N SER A 116 -12.76 2.60 6.88
CA SER A 116 -13.11 3.99 6.58
C SER A 116 -11.93 4.81 6.04
N VAL A 117 -10.72 4.25 5.99
CA VAL A 117 -9.55 4.97 5.51
C VAL A 117 -9.72 5.37 4.04
N THR A 118 -9.23 6.56 3.69
CA THR A 118 -9.27 7.04 2.31
C THR A 118 -7.95 6.72 1.60
N LEU A 119 -8.00 6.69 0.28
CA LEU A 119 -6.79 6.48 -0.52
C LEU A 119 -5.76 7.59 -0.26
N GLU A 120 -6.21 8.84 -0.08
CA GLU A 120 -5.32 9.97 0.19
C GLU A 120 -4.51 9.75 1.47
N VAL A 121 -5.15 9.25 2.52
CA VAL A 121 -4.46 8.95 3.79
C VAL A 121 -3.43 7.84 3.60
N VAL A 122 -3.81 6.79 2.88
CA VAL A 122 -2.91 5.66 2.59
C VAL A 122 -1.70 6.11 1.77
N VAL A 123 -1.93 6.96 0.77
CA VAL A 123 -0.87 7.50 -0.09
C VAL A 123 0.12 8.31 0.74
N ARG A 124 -0.36 9.13 1.68
CA ARG A 124 0.52 9.88 2.57
C ARG A 124 1.34 8.96 3.48
N ALA A 125 0.71 7.94 4.01
CA ALA A 125 1.42 6.96 4.84
C ALA A 125 2.52 6.26 4.04
N ALA A 126 2.22 5.85 2.81
CA ALA A 126 3.20 5.25 1.91
C ALA A 126 4.35 6.21 1.61
N GLY A 127 4.04 7.50 1.42
CA GLY A 127 5.03 8.53 1.14
C GLY A 127 5.95 8.82 2.30
N SER A 128 5.56 8.52 3.53
CA SER A 128 6.38 8.78 4.72
C SER A 128 7.63 7.90 4.79
N ARG A 129 7.78 6.94 3.89
CA ARG A 129 8.98 6.11 3.80
C ARG A 129 10.20 6.84 3.21
N GLY A 130 9.98 8.04 2.65
CA GLY A 130 11.08 8.83 2.10
C GLY A 130 12.00 9.37 3.19
N PRO A 131 12.95 10.24 2.83
CA PRO A 131 13.84 10.87 3.82
C PRO A 131 13.03 11.48 4.96
N GLY A 132 13.38 11.14 6.20
CA GLY A 132 12.65 11.58 7.38
C GLY A 132 11.47 10.70 7.75
N GLY A 133 11.10 9.76 6.91
CA GLY A 133 10.06 8.78 7.23
C GLY A 133 10.61 7.64 8.08
N ARG A 134 9.71 6.87 8.67
CA ARG A 134 10.08 5.69 9.45
C ARG A 134 9.75 4.43 8.68
N SER A 135 10.64 3.46 8.78
CA SER A 135 10.40 2.13 8.23
C SER A 135 10.97 1.07 9.15
N LEU A 136 10.50 -0.12 8.97
CA LEU A 136 11.05 -1.27 9.69
C LEU A 136 12.38 -1.71 9.08
#